data_d64df0fa8e53f65a31512edcca909c69
#
_entry.id   d64df0fa8e53f65a31512edcca909c69
#
_cell.length_a   1.000
_cell.length_b   1.000
_cell.length_c   1.000
_cell.angle_alpha   90.00
_cell.angle_beta   90.00
_cell.angle_gamma   90.00
#
_symmetry.space_group_name_H-M   'P 1'
#
loop_
_entity.id
_entity.type
_entity.pdbx_description
1 polymer ?
#
loop_
_entity_poly.entity_id
_entity_poly.type
_entity_poly.pdbx_seq_one_letter_code
_entity_poly.pdbx_strand_id
1 'polypeptide(L)'
;MQVAHASEGKFGLREPGPSRFLLRRSYYPWLVVGTTCIGAFIGQVDASIVQLALPTLERSFDAPLDEASWVAVAYVLAFASVLPVFARIAEMFGRKWMYLFGFGLFGFSSALCGLAPGLAWLIAFRVLQGVSGAMLGANSIVILVAAAGPARRGRAMGVFAAAQAVGVSVGPALGGFLLGALSWHWIFWVNVPFALAAVILGWLVVPITTKVSAERRFDWQGALLLMPALITLLTAVMEAHAWGLLSVPAIGCATAATALLAAFIWRERATRSPLVDLHLFRSAAFSGGCLAAFLSYAMLYGMFFAMSFALVRGYHDPAVAAGLRLTIIPLTLGIVAPFSGALYELRPRLVMLCGMAVCIAAVLALTATMTGGPRSLPGVMIALAAFGAGLGLFIAPNNSATIASAPTDRSGEAGGLLNLMRSFGTGVGVAAASSVLTWRLETATGVHERTIGVAEPALLAAVGDVMLMLVTFAIIAGAASLLRARPERPTGSFVVAEQARQRAAG
;
A
#
# COMPACT_ATOMS: atom_id res chain seq x y z
N MET A 1 0.90 35.71 10.42
CA MET A 1 0.09 34.48 10.29
C MET A 1 -1.33 34.87 10.71
N GLN A 2 -2.17 35.22 9.73
CA GLN A 2 -3.56 35.62 9.96
C GLN A 2 -4.34 34.41 10.47
N VAL A 3 -4.98 34.56 11.63
CA VAL A 3 -5.96 33.62 12.15
C VAL A 3 -7.14 33.66 11.19
N ALA A 4 -7.23 32.68 10.30
CA ALA A 4 -8.35 32.55 9.40
C ALA A 4 -9.64 32.40 10.23
N HIS A 5 -10.58 33.35 10.08
CA HIS A 5 -11.92 33.24 10.63
C HIS A 5 -12.54 31.92 10.19
N ALA A 6 -13.03 31.14 11.14
CA ALA A 6 -13.70 29.88 10.92
C ALA A 6 -14.91 30.08 10.00
N SER A 7 -14.80 29.68 8.73
CA SER A 7 -15.93 29.65 7.81
C SER A 7 -16.86 28.52 8.24
N GLU A 8 -18.12 28.86 8.52
CA GLU A 8 -19.16 27.88 8.82
C GLU A 8 -19.44 27.00 7.60
N GLY A 9 -19.29 25.70 7.75
CA GLY A 9 -19.68 24.77 6.71
C GLY A 9 -21.20 24.58 6.68
N LYS A 10 -21.74 24.16 5.54
CA LYS A 10 -23.18 23.85 5.34
C LYS A 10 -23.76 22.87 6.39
N PHE A 11 -22.94 22.23 7.22
CA PHE A 11 -23.33 21.29 8.29
C PHE A 11 -22.93 21.73 9.70
N GLY A 12 -22.53 22.99 9.94
CA GLY A 12 -22.37 23.56 11.29
C GLY A 12 -21.25 22.97 12.18
N LEU A 13 -20.52 21.95 11.74
CA LEU A 13 -19.42 21.35 12.51
C LEU A 13 -18.14 22.20 12.36
N ARG A 14 -17.83 22.98 13.41
CA ARG A 14 -16.56 23.70 13.50
C ARG A 14 -15.45 22.73 13.83
N GLU A 15 -14.37 22.73 13.03
CA GLU A 15 -13.16 21.99 13.37
C GLU A 15 -12.58 22.56 14.68
N PRO A 16 -12.22 21.69 15.65
CA PRO A 16 -11.57 22.16 16.87
C PRO A 16 -10.19 22.74 16.54
N GLY A 17 -9.91 23.94 17.05
CA GLY A 17 -8.59 24.57 16.87
C GLY A 17 -7.51 23.75 17.55
N PRO A 18 -6.27 23.77 17.02
CA PRO A 18 -5.14 23.18 17.73
C PRO A 18 -4.85 23.94 19.03
N SER A 19 -4.15 23.29 19.96
CA SER A 19 -3.77 23.92 21.23
C SER A 19 -2.99 25.23 21.02
N ARG A 20 -3.49 26.35 21.57
CA ARG A 20 -2.85 27.66 21.47
C ARG A 20 -1.41 27.67 22.00
N PHE A 21 -1.12 26.82 22.99
CA PHE A 21 0.20 26.63 23.54
C PHE A 21 1.17 26.03 22.51
N LEU A 22 0.73 25.03 21.77
CA LEU A 22 1.55 24.33 20.75
C LEU A 22 1.78 25.21 19.51
N LEU A 23 0.78 26.00 19.09
CA LEU A 23 0.88 26.90 17.93
C LEU A 23 2.04 27.89 18.02
N ARG A 24 2.43 28.32 19.23
CA ARG A 24 3.50 29.29 19.47
C ARG A 24 4.90 28.69 19.41
N ARG A 25 5.03 27.34 19.30
CA ARG A 25 6.31 26.66 19.28
C ARG A 25 6.88 26.51 17.88
N SER A 26 8.17 26.76 17.73
CA SER A 26 8.87 26.66 16.42
C SER A 26 8.83 25.24 15.84
N TYR A 27 8.71 24.21 16.68
CA TYR A 27 8.61 22.80 16.28
C TYR A 27 7.19 22.34 15.96
N TYR A 28 6.16 23.20 16.07
CA TYR A 28 4.77 22.85 15.82
C TYR A 28 4.53 22.16 14.46
N PRO A 29 5.11 22.61 13.32
CA PRO A 29 4.96 21.90 12.04
C PRO A 29 5.42 20.44 12.12
N TRP A 30 6.48 20.17 12.86
CA TRP A 30 7.02 18.83 13.04
C TRP A 30 6.17 17.94 13.95
N LEU A 31 5.42 18.53 14.90
CA LEU A 31 4.41 17.78 15.66
C LEU A 31 3.27 17.32 14.75
N VAL A 32 2.82 18.17 13.83
CA VAL A 32 1.81 17.78 12.84
C VAL A 32 2.34 16.66 11.94
N VAL A 33 3.58 16.80 11.44
CA VAL A 33 4.25 15.75 10.65
C VAL A 33 4.33 14.45 11.45
N GLY A 34 4.77 14.48 12.71
CA GLY A 34 4.84 13.31 13.58
C GLY A 34 3.47 12.63 13.77
N THR A 35 2.42 13.42 13.99
CA THR A 35 1.05 12.91 14.14
C THR A 35 0.58 12.19 12.89
N THR A 36 0.86 12.75 11.69
CA THR A 36 0.51 12.08 10.42
C THR A 36 1.36 10.83 10.16
N CYS A 37 2.61 10.81 10.63
CA CYS A 37 3.48 9.64 10.56
C CYS A 37 2.97 8.46 11.39
N ILE A 38 2.27 8.70 12.52
CA ILE A 38 1.65 7.62 13.30
C ILE A 38 0.65 6.85 12.44
N GLY A 39 -0.23 7.55 11.69
CA GLY A 39 -1.19 6.91 10.80
C GLY A 39 -0.52 6.11 9.68
N ALA A 40 0.54 6.66 9.09
CA ALA A 40 1.33 5.99 8.07
C ALA A 40 2.01 4.71 8.61
N PHE A 41 2.60 4.80 9.80
CA PHE A 41 3.26 3.69 10.49
C PHE A 41 2.26 2.57 10.80
N ILE A 42 1.14 2.88 11.49
CA ILE A 42 0.15 1.88 11.89
C ILE A 42 -0.47 1.19 10.68
N GLY A 43 -0.82 1.94 9.63
CA GLY A 43 -1.39 1.35 8.41
C GLY A 43 -0.44 0.36 7.73
N GLN A 44 0.87 0.61 7.77
CA GLN A 44 1.87 -0.30 7.21
C GLN A 44 2.16 -1.49 8.14
N VAL A 45 2.19 -1.29 9.46
CA VAL A 45 2.26 -2.39 10.44
C VAL A 45 1.08 -3.33 10.24
N ASP A 46 -0.14 -2.81 10.21
CA ASP A 46 -1.37 -3.61 10.06
C ASP A 46 -1.37 -4.42 8.74
N ALA A 47 -0.99 -3.80 7.62
CA ALA A 47 -0.94 -4.47 6.34
C ALA A 47 0.10 -5.60 6.27
N SER A 48 1.25 -5.45 6.96
CA SER A 48 2.34 -6.42 6.94
C SER A 48 2.24 -7.50 8.02
N ILE A 49 1.72 -7.16 9.21
CA ILE A 49 1.59 -8.09 10.33
C ILE A 49 0.60 -9.23 10.02
N VAL A 50 -0.51 -8.90 9.34
CA VAL A 50 -1.56 -9.86 8.98
C VAL A 50 -1.04 -10.93 8.03
N GLN A 51 -0.09 -10.61 7.14
CA GLN A 51 0.48 -11.59 6.20
C GLN A 51 1.11 -12.79 6.92
N LEU A 52 1.83 -12.54 8.01
CA LEU A 52 2.43 -13.61 8.82
C LEU A 52 1.38 -14.39 9.63
N ALA A 53 0.25 -13.78 9.94
CA ALA A 53 -0.81 -14.41 10.73
C ALA A 53 -1.68 -15.39 9.92
N LEU A 54 -1.70 -15.30 8.59
CA LEU A 54 -2.58 -16.11 7.75
C LEU A 54 -2.48 -17.61 8.00
N PRO A 55 -1.28 -18.25 8.10
CA PRO A 55 -1.19 -19.67 8.43
C PRO A 55 -1.77 -20.02 9.82
N THR A 56 -1.73 -19.05 10.76
CA THR A 56 -2.31 -19.23 12.10
C THR A 56 -3.83 -19.07 12.07
N LEU A 57 -4.35 -18.11 11.29
CA LEU A 57 -5.79 -17.89 11.12
C LEU A 57 -6.46 -19.07 10.41
N GLU A 58 -5.83 -19.61 9.34
CA GLU A 58 -6.25 -20.85 8.68
C GLU A 58 -6.47 -21.97 9.69
N ARG A 59 -5.50 -22.17 10.60
CA ARG A 59 -5.60 -23.18 11.65
C ARG A 59 -6.67 -22.84 12.70
N SER A 60 -6.72 -21.59 13.16
CA SER A 60 -7.57 -21.18 14.27
C SER A 60 -9.06 -21.23 13.93
N PHE A 61 -9.40 -20.98 12.67
CA PHE A 61 -10.77 -21.01 12.17
C PHE A 61 -11.13 -22.29 11.43
N ASP A 62 -10.16 -23.21 11.29
CA ASP A 62 -10.29 -24.44 10.48
C ASP A 62 -10.85 -24.16 9.07
N ALA A 63 -10.38 -23.06 8.47
CA ALA A 63 -10.88 -22.52 7.21
C ALA A 63 -9.95 -22.87 6.05
N PRO A 64 -10.46 -22.92 4.81
CA PRO A 64 -9.64 -23.02 3.61
C PRO A 64 -8.68 -21.82 3.45
N LEU A 65 -7.59 -22.05 2.69
CA LEU A 65 -6.56 -21.03 2.46
C LEU A 65 -7.10 -19.77 1.76
N ASP A 66 -7.94 -19.96 0.75
CA ASP A 66 -8.60 -18.90 -0.01
C ASP A 66 -9.51 -18.06 0.88
N GLU A 67 -10.36 -18.68 1.72
CA GLU A 67 -11.18 -17.97 2.70
C GLU A 67 -10.34 -17.20 3.72
N ALA A 68 -9.29 -17.81 4.29
CA ALA A 68 -8.40 -17.15 5.24
C ALA A 68 -7.68 -15.93 4.61
N SER A 69 -7.36 -16.01 3.32
CA SER A 69 -6.69 -14.93 2.58
C SER A 69 -7.56 -13.67 2.46
N TRP A 70 -8.89 -13.82 2.51
CA TRP A 70 -9.80 -12.67 2.54
C TRP A 70 -9.56 -11.73 3.72
N VAL A 71 -9.00 -12.22 4.84
CA VAL A 71 -8.64 -11.35 5.99
C VAL A 71 -7.64 -10.25 5.58
N ALA A 72 -6.69 -10.57 4.71
CA ALA A 72 -5.74 -9.59 4.19
C ALA A 72 -6.33 -8.77 3.02
N VAL A 73 -6.99 -9.45 2.07
CA VAL A 73 -7.47 -8.83 0.83
C VAL A 73 -8.64 -7.88 1.09
N ALA A 74 -9.60 -8.24 1.96
CA ALA A 74 -10.78 -7.42 2.25
C ALA A 74 -10.42 -6.01 2.79
N TYR A 75 -9.41 -5.93 3.65
CA TYR A 75 -8.87 -4.65 4.13
C TYR A 75 -8.36 -3.78 2.98
N VAL A 76 -7.48 -4.33 2.15
CA VAL A 76 -6.86 -3.57 1.06
C VAL A 76 -7.88 -3.21 -0.02
N LEU A 77 -8.81 -4.11 -0.30
CA LEU A 77 -9.90 -3.90 -1.24
C LEU A 77 -10.80 -2.74 -0.78
N ALA A 78 -11.26 -2.79 0.46
CA ALA A 78 -12.06 -1.71 1.04
C ALA A 78 -11.27 -0.39 1.04
N PHE A 79 -10.01 -0.41 1.46
CA PHE A 79 -9.13 0.76 1.45
C PHE A 79 -9.03 1.37 0.04
N ALA A 80 -8.66 0.59 -0.97
CA ALA A 80 -8.46 1.07 -2.34
C ALA A 80 -9.76 1.60 -2.96
N SER A 81 -10.88 0.89 -2.74
CA SER A 81 -12.18 1.24 -3.33
C SER A 81 -12.71 2.59 -2.86
N VAL A 82 -12.53 2.92 -1.58
CA VAL A 82 -13.10 4.16 -1.01
C VAL A 82 -12.09 5.30 -0.84
N LEU A 83 -10.80 5.06 -1.10
CA LEU A 83 -9.74 6.07 -0.96
C LEU A 83 -10.03 7.38 -1.75
N PRO A 84 -10.39 7.34 -3.04
CA PRO A 84 -10.70 8.55 -3.81
C PRO A 84 -11.96 9.25 -3.29
N VAL A 85 -12.93 8.47 -2.80
CA VAL A 85 -14.17 8.99 -2.21
C VAL A 85 -13.86 9.81 -0.97
N PHE A 86 -13.07 9.28 -0.03
CA PHE A 86 -12.73 10.00 1.20
C PHE A 86 -11.77 11.17 0.97
N ALA A 87 -10.91 11.11 -0.04
CA ALA A 87 -10.12 12.26 -0.45
C ALA A 87 -11.03 13.45 -0.78
N ARG A 88 -12.11 13.18 -1.52
CA ARG A 88 -13.07 14.21 -1.93
C ARG A 88 -14.00 14.67 -0.81
N ILE A 89 -14.49 13.72 0.00
CA ILE A 89 -15.34 14.05 1.16
C ILE A 89 -14.56 14.96 2.13
N ALA A 90 -13.27 14.68 2.36
CA ALA A 90 -12.43 15.48 3.23
C ALA A 90 -12.25 16.95 2.74
N GLU A 91 -12.26 17.18 1.42
CA GLU A 91 -12.26 18.53 0.86
C GLU A 91 -13.55 19.32 1.17
N MET A 92 -14.66 18.61 1.29
CA MET A 92 -15.99 19.21 1.53
C MET A 92 -16.27 19.44 3.02
N PHE A 93 -15.95 18.47 3.86
CA PHE A 93 -16.32 18.47 5.28
C PHE A 93 -15.19 18.91 6.22
N GLY A 94 -13.95 18.92 5.72
CA GLY A 94 -12.77 19.24 6.50
C GLY A 94 -11.90 18.00 6.76
N ARG A 95 -10.58 18.17 6.57
CA ARG A 95 -9.62 17.08 6.64
C ARG A 95 -9.33 16.65 8.07
N LYS A 96 -9.40 17.57 9.04
CA LYS A 96 -9.16 17.29 10.45
C LYS A 96 -10.22 16.35 11.01
N TRP A 97 -11.51 16.63 10.79
CA TRP A 97 -12.59 15.75 11.23
C TRP A 97 -12.48 14.37 10.60
N MET A 98 -12.22 14.32 9.30
CA MET A 98 -12.05 13.07 8.57
C MET A 98 -10.89 12.23 9.14
N TYR A 99 -9.80 12.90 9.50
CA TYR A 99 -8.62 12.27 10.07
C TYR A 99 -8.85 11.73 11.48
N LEU A 100 -9.50 12.51 12.35
CA LEU A 100 -9.84 12.10 13.72
C LEU A 100 -10.84 10.94 13.74
N PHE A 101 -11.90 11.06 12.93
CA PHE A 101 -12.89 10.00 12.81
C PHE A 101 -12.27 8.72 12.22
N GLY A 102 -11.40 8.86 11.24
CA GLY A 102 -10.63 7.75 10.67
C GLY A 102 -9.83 6.99 11.72
N PHE A 103 -9.10 7.68 12.62
CA PHE A 103 -8.37 7.02 13.71
C PHE A 103 -9.29 6.37 14.73
N GLY A 104 -10.37 7.04 15.13
CA GLY A 104 -11.35 6.47 16.04
C GLY A 104 -11.96 5.18 15.48
N LEU A 105 -12.38 5.22 14.23
CA LEU A 105 -12.94 4.07 13.53
C LEU A 105 -11.89 2.95 13.30
N PHE A 106 -10.64 3.32 13.02
CA PHE A 106 -9.54 2.35 12.87
C PHE A 106 -9.26 1.61 14.17
N GLY A 107 -9.18 2.32 15.31
CA GLY A 107 -9.01 1.71 16.62
C GLY A 107 -10.21 0.84 17.02
N PHE A 108 -11.42 1.32 16.76
CA PHE A 108 -12.65 0.57 17.02
C PHE A 108 -12.74 -0.71 16.19
N SER A 109 -12.53 -0.61 14.88
CA SER A 109 -12.55 -1.80 13.99
C SER A 109 -11.40 -2.77 14.30
N SER A 110 -10.22 -2.27 14.71
CA SER A 110 -9.13 -3.13 15.19
C SER A 110 -9.51 -3.88 16.47
N ALA A 111 -10.21 -3.24 17.41
CA ALA A 111 -10.71 -3.90 18.59
C ALA A 111 -11.73 -5.01 18.23
N LEU A 112 -12.64 -4.73 17.31
CA LEU A 112 -13.60 -5.71 16.79
C LEU A 112 -12.93 -6.88 16.07
N CYS A 113 -11.88 -6.64 15.25
CA CYS A 113 -11.10 -7.70 14.63
C CYS A 113 -10.52 -8.66 15.67
N GLY A 114 -9.94 -8.12 16.76
CA GLY A 114 -9.44 -8.93 17.85
C GLY A 114 -10.50 -9.61 18.72
N LEU A 115 -11.78 -9.25 18.57
CA LEU A 115 -12.93 -9.87 19.25
C LEU A 115 -13.76 -10.76 18.31
N ALA A 116 -13.33 -10.96 17.07
CA ALA A 116 -14.10 -11.67 16.05
C ALA A 116 -14.42 -13.11 16.46
N PRO A 117 -15.70 -13.51 16.54
CA PRO A 117 -16.10 -14.87 16.95
C PRO A 117 -15.93 -15.92 15.84
N GLY A 118 -15.61 -15.50 14.61
CA GLY A 118 -15.44 -16.37 13.46
C GLY A 118 -14.86 -15.63 12.28
N LEU A 119 -14.43 -16.37 11.25
CA LEU A 119 -13.71 -15.84 10.09
C LEU A 119 -14.54 -14.80 9.32
N ALA A 120 -15.83 -15.06 9.08
CA ALA A 120 -16.70 -14.12 8.37
C ALA A 120 -16.82 -12.76 9.10
N TRP A 121 -16.91 -12.77 10.43
CA TRP A 121 -16.90 -11.55 11.24
C TRP A 121 -15.58 -10.83 11.17
N LEU A 122 -14.47 -11.59 11.22
CA LEU A 122 -13.14 -11.00 11.06
C LEU A 122 -13.00 -10.30 9.71
N ILE A 123 -13.43 -10.94 8.61
CA ILE A 123 -13.43 -10.35 7.27
C ILE A 123 -14.30 -9.07 7.23
N ALA A 124 -15.51 -9.12 7.79
CA ALA A 124 -16.39 -7.94 7.85
C ALA A 124 -15.75 -6.77 8.63
N PHE A 125 -15.11 -7.05 9.76
CA PHE A 125 -14.40 -6.03 10.54
C PHE A 125 -13.14 -5.52 9.82
N ARG A 126 -12.48 -6.36 9.01
CA ARG A 126 -11.38 -5.94 8.12
C ARG A 126 -11.84 -4.99 7.03
N VAL A 127 -13.05 -5.18 6.47
CA VAL A 127 -13.65 -4.20 5.55
C VAL A 127 -13.81 -2.84 6.25
N LEU A 128 -14.37 -2.83 7.47
CA LEU A 128 -14.54 -1.59 8.24
C LEU A 128 -13.21 -0.92 8.57
N GLN A 129 -12.19 -1.71 8.89
CA GLN A 129 -10.83 -1.24 9.14
C GLN A 129 -10.18 -0.67 7.87
N GLY A 130 -10.42 -1.29 6.70
CA GLY A 130 -9.98 -0.77 5.40
C GLY A 130 -10.61 0.57 5.04
N VAL A 131 -11.91 0.74 5.30
CA VAL A 131 -12.62 2.00 5.14
C VAL A 131 -11.99 3.10 5.99
N SER A 132 -11.72 2.82 7.28
CA SER A 132 -11.07 3.77 8.18
C SER A 132 -9.62 4.10 7.76
N GLY A 133 -8.87 3.10 7.30
CA GLY A 133 -7.54 3.27 6.73
C GLY A 133 -7.54 4.22 5.53
N ALA A 134 -8.53 4.12 4.64
CA ALA A 134 -8.68 5.01 3.50
C ALA A 134 -8.93 6.46 3.91
N MET A 135 -9.71 6.70 4.99
CA MET A 135 -9.90 8.04 5.55
C MET A 135 -8.56 8.64 6.00
N LEU A 136 -7.69 7.84 6.61
CA LEU A 136 -6.35 8.26 7.03
C LEU A 136 -5.43 8.49 5.83
N GLY A 137 -5.37 7.53 4.91
CA GLY A 137 -4.51 7.56 3.72
C GLY A 137 -4.77 8.74 2.81
N ALA A 138 -6.05 9.08 2.61
CA ALA A 138 -6.48 10.21 1.79
C ALA A 138 -6.04 11.59 2.35
N ASN A 139 -5.85 11.69 3.66
CA ASN A 139 -5.66 12.99 4.32
C ASN A 139 -4.23 13.22 4.83
N SER A 140 -3.50 12.16 5.20
CA SER A 140 -2.19 12.25 5.86
C SER A 140 -1.19 13.12 5.11
N ILE A 141 -1.00 12.89 3.80
CA ILE A 141 -0.01 13.62 3.00
C ILE A 141 -0.41 15.10 2.86
N VAL A 142 -1.70 15.37 2.66
CA VAL A 142 -2.17 16.76 2.47
C VAL A 142 -2.00 17.57 3.74
N ILE A 143 -2.37 17.00 4.90
CA ILE A 143 -2.19 17.65 6.22
C ILE A 143 -0.70 17.91 6.47
N LEU A 144 0.16 16.91 6.21
CA LEU A 144 1.61 16.98 6.38
C LEU A 144 2.23 18.10 5.53
N VAL A 145 1.91 18.13 4.23
CA VAL A 145 2.47 19.12 3.29
C VAL A 145 2.01 20.53 3.64
N ALA A 146 0.74 20.69 3.99
CA ALA A 146 0.19 21.98 4.41
C ALA A 146 0.87 22.51 5.68
N ALA A 147 1.16 21.64 6.66
CA ALA A 147 1.82 22.03 7.91
C ALA A 147 3.31 22.33 7.73
N ALA A 148 4.02 21.56 6.92
CA ALA A 148 5.46 21.74 6.67
C ALA A 148 5.78 23.00 5.88
N GLY A 149 4.88 23.41 4.98
CA GLY A 149 5.08 24.51 4.04
C GLY A 149 6.03 24.18 2.89
N PRO A 150 6.12 25.05 1.85
CA PRO A 150 6.87 24.76 0.63
C PRO A 150 8.35 24.44 0.86
N ALA A 151 9.03 25.21 1.72
CA ALA A 151 10.47 25.07 1.98
C ALA A 151 10.87 23.74 2.66
N ARG A 152 9.94 23.10 3.38
CA ARG A 152 10.21 21.89 4.16
C ARG A 152 9.45 20.66 3.64
N ARG A 153 8.69 20.80 2.53
CA ARG A 153 7.85 19.74 1.95
C ARG A 153 8.64 18.46 1.68
N GLY A 154 9.80 18.56 1.04
CA GLY A 154 10.64 17.39 0.72
C GLY A 154 11.09 16.63 1.96
N ARG A 155 11.54 17.36 3.02
CA ARG A 155 11.96 16.76 4.28
C ARG A 155 10.81 16.09 5.02
N ALA A 156 9.61 16.71 5.04
CA ALA A 156 8.43 16.16 5.67
C ALA A 156 7.96 14.87 4.95
N MET A 157 7.97 14.87 3.62
CA MET A 157 7.68 13.68 2.82
C MET A 157 8.69 12.55 3.05
N GLY A 158 9.98 12.90 3.23
CA GLY A 158 11.02 11.93 3.60
C GLY A 158 10.77 11.27 4.95
N VAL A 159 10.39 12.05 5.97
CA VAL A 159 10.03 11.53 7.32
C VAL A 159 8.79 10.63 7.23
N PHE A 160 7.79 11.01 6.44
CA PHE A 160 6.58 10.21 6.22
C PHE A 160 6.91 8.86 5.54
N ALA A 161 7.73 8.88 4.48
CA ALA A 161 8.18 7.67 3.81
C ALA A 161 9.01 6.76 4.74
N ALA A 162 9.86 7.34 5.58
CA ALA A 162 10.61 6.60 6.59
C ALA A 162 9.68 5.93 7.62
N ALA A 163 8.64 6.64 8.09
CA ALA A 163 7.64 6.06 8.99
C ALA A 163 6.90 4.86 8.35
N GLN A 164 6.55 4.95 7.07
CA GLN A 164 5.98 3.83 6.31
C GLN A 164 6.96 2.65 6.22
N ALA A 165 8.21 2.90 5.87
CA ALA A 165 9.24 1.85 5.74
C ALA A 165 9.49 1.14 7.07
N VAL A 166 9.58 1.89 8.17
CA VAL A 166 9.70 1.32 9.53
C VAL A 166 8.47 0.48 9.86
N GLY A 167 7.26 0.96 9.53
CA GLY A 167 6.02 0.22 9.76
C GLY A 167 6.01 -1.14 9.05
N VAL A 168 6.35 -1.17 7.76
CA VAL A 168 6.44 -2.44 6.99
C VAL A 168 7.50 -3.36 7.59
N SER A 169 8.63 -2.80 8.06
CA SER A 169 9.74 -3.59 8.63
C SER A 169 9.42 -4.17 10.00
N VAL A 170 8.76 -3.39 10.85
CA VAL A 170 8.39 -3.82 12.21
C VAL A 170 7.25 -4.84 12.19
N GLY A 171 6.34 -4.77 11.22
CA GLY A 171 5.13 -5.59 11.18
C GLY A 171 5.38 -7.09 11.31
N PRO A 172 6.20 -7.73 10.46
CA PRO A 172 6.45 -9.17 10.55
C PRO A 172 7.13 -9.58 11.87
N ALA A 173 8.14 -8.83 12.35
CA ALA A 173 8.81 -9.12 13.61
C ALA A 173 7.85 -9.00 14.81
N LEU A 174 7.07 -7.92 14.88
CA LEU A 174 6.05 -7.69 15.90
C LEU A 174 4.96 -8.78 15.82
N GLY A 175 4.51 -9.10 14.61
CA GLY A 175 3.53 -10.17 14.38
C GLY A 175 4.03 -11.52 14.88
N GLY A 176 5.24 -11.88 14.53
CA GLY A 176 5.88 -13.10 15.00
C GLY A 176 5.96 -13.17 16.53
N PHE A 177 6.35 -12.07 17.17
CA PHE A 177 6.39 -11.98 18.64
C PHE A 177 4.99 -12.14 19.25
N LEU A 178 3.98 -11.41 18.76
CA LEU A 178 2.62 -11.46 19.28
C LEU A 178 1.97 -12.84 19.09
N LEU A 179 2.20 -13.46 17.93
CA LEU A 179 1.70 -14.82 17.62
C LEU A 179 2.40 -15.89 18.46
N GLY A 180 3.68 -15.73 18.73
CA GLY A 180 4.45 -16.70 19.50
C GLY A 180 4.27 -16.58 21.02
N ALA A 181 4.11 -15.35 21.54
CA ALA A 181 4.01 -15.09 22.98
C ALA A 181 2.56 -15.02 23.49
N LEU A 182 1.61 -14.64 22.63
CA LEU A 182 0.23 -14.37 23.00
C LEU A 182 -0.73 -15.15 22.09
N SER A 183 -1.53 -14.46 21.30
CA SER A 183 -2.49 -15.05 20.36
C SER A 183 -2.69 -14.15 19.14
N TRP A 184 -3.34 -14.68 18.09
CA TRP A 184 -3.62 -13.89 16.87
C TRP A 184 -4.48 -12.64 17.11
N HIS A 185 -5.29 -12.59 18.18
CA HIS A 185 -6.11 -11.43 18.55
C HIS A 185 -5.25 -10.18 18.77
N TRP A 186 -4.05 -10.34 19.32
CA TRP A 186 -3.14 -9.24 19.65
C TRP A 186 -2.55 -8.54 18.45
N ILE A 187 -2.51 -9.18 17.27
CA ILE A 187 -2.07 -8.50 16.04
C ILE A 187 -3.00 -7.34 15.65
N PHE A 188 -4.26 -7.40 16.08
CA PHE A 188 -5.24 -6.34 15.89
C PHE A 188 -5.28 -5.39 17.09
N TRP A 189 -5.27 -5.92 18.31
CA TRP A 189 -5.35 -5.09 19.52
C TRP A 189 -4.15 -4.17 19.69
N VAL A 190 -2.99 -4.52 19.19
CA VAL A 190 -1.80 -3.65 19.22
C VAL A 190 -2.04 -2.30 18.54
N ASN A 191 -2.95 -2.22 17.57
CA ASN A 191 -3.29 -0.97 16.89
C ASN A 191 -4.12 -0.01 17.77
N VAL A 192 -4.86 -0.53 18.76
CA VAL A 192 -5.82 0.26 19.56
C VAL A 192 -5.13 1.39 20.37
N PRO A 193 -4.07 1.13 21.15
CA PRO A 193 -3.41 2.20 21.90
C PRO A 193 -2.79 3.26 20.99
N PHE A 194 -2.24 2.87 19.84
CA PHE A 194 -1.71 3.83 18.88
C PHE A 194 -2.82 4.68 18.24
N ALA A 195 -3.96 4.07 17.90
CA ALA A 195 -5.11 4.80 17.35
C ALA A 195 -5.65 5.81 18.36
N LEU A 196 -5.76 5.43 19.64
CA LEU A 196 -6.20 6.31 20.71
C LEU A 196 -5.22 7.49 20.90
N ALA A 197 -3.92 7.21 20.94
CA ALA A 197 -2.89 8.24 21.01
C ALA A 197 -2.97 9.19 19.80
N ALA A 198 -3.20 8.65 18.62
CA ALA A 198 -3.32 9.44 17.38
C ALA A 198 -4.60 10.31 17.36
N VAL A 199 -5.72 9.86 17.93
CA VAL A 199 -6.93 10.69 18.11
C VAL A 199 -6.62 11.86 19.04
N ILE A 200 -5.99 11.62 20.19
CA ILE A 200 -5.65 12.66 21.16
C ILE A 200 -4.66 13.67 20.54
N LEU A 201 -3.59 13.18 19.93
CA LEU A 201 -2.60 14.05 19.26
C LEU A 201 -3.21 14.80 18.08
N GLY A 202 -4.03 14.13 17.27
CA GLY A 202 -4.73 14.74 16.15
C GLY A 202 -5.66 15.88 16.60
N TRP A 203 -6.38 15.67 17.69
CA TRP A 203 -7.23 16.71 18.28
C TRP A 203 -6.43 17.94 18.72
N LEU A 204 -5.31 17.73 19.41
CA LEU A 204 -4.48 18.78 20.00
C LEU A 204 -3.57 19.48 18.98
N VAL A 205 -3.12 18.76 17.95
CA VAL A 205 -2.01 19.17 17.07
C VAL A 205 -2.46 19.53 15.67
N VAL A 206 -3.36 18.75 15.05
CA VAL A 206 -3.72 18.97 13.64
C VAL A 206 -4.40 20.34 13.46
N PRO A 207 -3.92 21.19 12.54
CA PRO A 207 -4.51 22.51 12.31
C PRO A 207 -5.91 22.41 11.69
N ILE A 208 -6.69 23.47 11.85
CA ILE A 208 -7.94 23.63 11.11
C ILE A 208 -7.61 23.66 9.62
N THR A 209 -8.28 22.86 8.84
CA THR A 209 -8.07 22.79 7.41
C THR A 209 -9.05 23.71 6.69
N THR A 210 -8.52 24.67 5.91
CA THR A 210 -9.36 25.51 5.08
C THR A 210 -10.07 24.67 4.02
N LYS A 211 -11.37 24.83 3.89
CA LYS A 211 -12.17 24.19 2.84
C LYS A 211 -11.73 24.68 1.48
N VAL A 212 -11.31 23.78 0.61
CA VAL A 212 -10.69 24.14 -0.68
C VAL A 212 -11.70 24.57 -1.73
N SER A 213 -12.96 24.21 -1.65
CA SER A 213 -14.03 24.83 -2.46
C SER A 213 -15.44 24.39 -2.11
N ALA A 214 -16.36 25.37 -1.99
CA ALA A 214 -17.80 25.12 -1.91
C ALA A 214 -18.45 24.74 -3.25
N GLU A 215 -17.74 24.88 -4.36
CA GLU A 215 -18.31 24.77 -5.72
C GLU A 215 -18.11 23.43 -6.41
N ARG A 216 -17.23 22.55 -5.91
CA ARG A 216 -17.01 21.25 -6.56
C ARG A 216 -18.06 20.23 -6.11
N ARG A 217 -18.93 19.85 -7.03
CA ARG A 217 -19.91 18.77 -6.82
C ARG A 217 -19.17 17.41 -6.71
N PHE A 218 -19.60 16.59 -5.74
CA PHE A 218 -19.08 15.23 -5.60
C PHE A 218 -19.63 14.33 -6.72
N ASP A 219 -18.78 13.58 -7.39
CA ASP A 219 -19.19 12.60 -8.40
C ASP A 219 -19.61 11.27 -7.76
N TRP A 220 -20.86 11.24 -7.22
CA TRP A 220 -21.43 10.01 -6.65
C TRP A 220 -21.53 8.86 -7.65
N GLN A 221 -21.75 9.18 -8.94
CA GLN A 221 -21.88 8.16 -9.99
C GLN A 221 -20.52 7.54 -10.29
N GLY A 222 -19.44 8.33 -10.37
CA GLY A 222 -18.10 7.80 -10.50
C GLY A 222 -17.71 6.91 -9.31
N ALA A 223 -18.02 7.32 -8.08
CA ALA A 223 -17.78 6.50 -6.89
C ALA A 223 -18.56 5.18 -6.91
N LEU A 224 -19.85 5.21 -7.28
CA LEU A 224 -20.71 4.03 -7.40
C LEU A 224 -20.29 3.08 -8.53
N LEU A 225 -19.54 3.54 -9.51
CA LEU A 225 -18.97 2.70 -10.57
C LEU A 225 -17.61 2.12 -10.18
N LEU A 226 -16.73 2.94 -9.58
CA LEU A 226 -15.36 2.54 -9.24
C LEU A 226 -15.34 1.46 -8.14
N MET A 227 -16.12 1.66 -7.06
CA MET A 227 -16.11 0.73 -5.93
C MET A 227 -16.52 -0.70 -6.32
N PRO A 228 -17.68 -0.94 -6.98
CA PRO A 228 -18.03 -2.28 -7.43
C PRO A 228 -17.07 -2.83 -8.49
N ALA A 229 -16.51 -1.97 -9.36
CA ALA A 229 -15.53 -2.41 -10.34
C ALA A 229 -14.29 -3.03 -9.71
N LEU A 230 -13.73 -2.37 -8.68
CA LEU A 230 -12.57 -2.88 -7.95
C LEU A 230 -12.92 -4.13 -7.13
N ILE A 231 -14.11 -4.16 -6.51
CA ILE A 231 -14.59 -5.31 -5.75
C ILE A 231 -14.73 -6.53 -6.67
N THR A 232 -15.46 -6.40 -7.77
CA THR A 232 -15.67 -7.53 -8.69
C THR A 232 -14.38 -7.99 -9.34
N LEU A 233 -13.44 -7.08 -9.65
CA LEU A 233 -12.14 -7.43 -10.22
C LEU A 233 -11.30 -8.25 -9.23
N LEU A 234 -11.19 -7.83 -7.97
CA LEU A 234 -10.43 -8.57 -6.96
C LEU A 234 -11.10 -9.89 -6.59
N THR A 235 -12.44 -9.92 -6.49
CA THR A 235 -13.18 -11.17 -6.29
C THR A 235 -12.93 -12.14 -7.44
N ALA A 236 -12.95 -11.66 -8.69
CA ALA A 236 -12.62 -12.50 -9.83
C ALA A 236 -11.21 -13.09 -9.77
N VAL A 237 -10.22 -12.34 -9.27
CA VAL A 237 -8.85 -12.84 -9.10
C VAL A 237 -8.76 -13.84 -7.95
N MET A 238 -9.42 -13.57 -6.81
CA MET A 238 -9.41 -14.45 -5.63
C MET A 238 -10.07 -15.79 -5.91
N GLU A 239 -11.25 -15.75 -6.51
CA GLU A 239 -12.09 -16.92 -6.74
C GLU A 239 -11.83 -17.61 -8.09
N ALA A 240 -10.86 -17.10 -8.87
CA ALA A 240 -10.55 -17.61 -10.21
C ALA A 240 -10.29 -19.11 -10.24
N HIS A 241 -9.67 -19.64 -9.18
CA HIS A 241 -9.40 -21.06 -9.06
C HIS A 241 -10.63 -21.84 -8.59
N ALA A 242 -11.25 -21.44 -7.48
CA ALA A 242 -12.41 -22.14 -6.88
C ALA A 242 -13.58 -22.26 -7.87
N TRP A 243 -13.83 -21.22 -8.64
CA TRP A 243 -14.89 -21.26 -9.67
C TRP A 243 -14.45 -21.93 -10.99
N GLY A 244 -13.14 -21.97 -11.27
CA GLY A 244 -12.58 -22.30 -12.59
C GLY A 244 -12.62 -21.11 -13.55
N LEU A 245 -11.52 -20.90 -14.28
CA LEU A 245 -11.33 -19.72 -15.16
C LEU A 245 -12.40 -19.53 -16.24
N LEU A 246 -13.01 -20.63 -16.72
CA LEU A 246 -14.04 -20.63 -17.76
C LEU A 246 -15.45 -20.82 -17.20
N SER A 247 -15.63 -20.74 -15.90
CA SER A 247 -16.96 -20.89 -15.27
C SER A 247 -17.83 -19.64 -15.47
N VAL A 248 -19.14 -19.81 -15.40
CA VAL A 248 -20.10 -18.71 -15.51
C VAL A 248 -19.85 -17.62 -14.44
N PRO A 249 -19.58 -17.94 -13.16
CA PRO A 249 -19.25 -16.93 -12.16
C PRO A 249 -17.97 -16.15 -12.49
N ALA A 250 -16.88 -16.83 -12.90
CA ALA A 250 -15.61 -16.18 -13.21
C ALA A 250 -15.73 -15.24 -14.42
N ILE A 251 -16.34 -15.71 -15.51
CA ILE A 251 -16.60 -14.88 -16.70
C ILE A 251 -17.57 -13.74 -16.36
N GLY A 252 -18.60 -14.02 -15.55
CA GLY A 252 -19.56 -13.02 -15.11
C GLY A 252 -18.90 -11.89 -14.29
N CYS A 253 -18.05 -12.22 -13.32
CA CYS A 253 -17.30 -11.23 -12.55
C CYS A 253 -16.30 -10.46 -13.41
N ALA A 254 -15.56 -11.12 -14.31
CA ALA A 254 -14.60 -10.47 -15.19
C ALA A 254 -15.28 -9.50 -16.17
N THR A 255 -16.42 -9.91 -16.75
CA THR A 255 -17.22 -9.06 -17.65
C THR A 255 -17.86 -7.90 -16.90
N ALA A 256 -18.40 -8.13 -15.69
CA ALA A 256 -18.95 -7.08 -14.85
C ALA A 256 -17.88 -6.07 -14.45
N ALA A 257 -16.70 -6.52 -14.02
CA ALA A 257 -15.58 -5.65 -13.69
C ALA A 257 -15.16 -4.79 -14.89
N THR A 258 -15.04 -5.41 -16.06
CA THR A 258 -14.66 -4.71 -17.31
C THR A 258 -15.73 -3.69 -17.72
N ALA A 259 -17.01 -4.05 -17.65
CA ALA A 259 -18.12 -3.16 -17.98
C ALA A 259 -18.21 -1.96 -17.01
N LEU A 260 -18.05 -2.21 -15.70
CA LEU A 260 -18.05 -1.17 -14.68
C LEU A 260 -16.84 -0.22 -14.81
N LEU A 261 -15.64 -0.75 -15.11
CA LEU A 261 -14.47 0.08 -15.39
C LEU A 261 -14.63 0.90 -16.66
N ALA A 262 -15.19 0.31 -17.73
CA ALA A 262 -15.48 1.05 -18.95
C ALA A 262 -16.52 2.16 -18.71
N ALA A 263 -17.58 1.88 -17.96
CA ALA A 263 -18.58 2.86 -17.58
C ALA A 263 -17.98 3.97 -16.68
N PHE A 264 -17.10 3.61 -15.75
CA PHE A 264 -16.35 4.56 -14.92
C PHE A 264 -15.48 5.47 -15.79
N ILE A 265 -14.67 4.91 -16.69
CA ILE A 265 -13.80 5.69 -17.58
C ILE A 265 -14.63 6.62 -18.49
N TRP A 266 -15.76 6.14 -19.01
CA TRP A 266 -16.67 6.97 -19.81
C TRP A 266 -17.23 8.13 -18.96
N ARG A 267 -17.66 7.84 -17.74
CA ARG A 267 -18.20 8.83 -16.81
C ARG A 267 -17.16 9.89 -16.44
N GLU A 268 -15.93 9.48 -16.09
CA GLU A 268 -14.83 10.39 -15.72
C GLU A 268 -14.44 11.33 -16.87
N ARG A 269 -14.56 10.88 -18.12
CA ARG A 269 -14.32 11.72 -19.30
C ARG A 269 -15.43 12.75 -19.52
N ALA A 270 -16.65 12.47 -19.08
CA ALA A 270 -17.82 13.31 -19.29
C ALA A 270 -18.05 14.32 -18.14
N THR A 271 -17.48 14.07 -16.95
CA THR A 271 -17.73 14.93 -15.77
C THR A 271 -16.76 16.11 -15.68
N ARG A 272 -17.27 17.25 -15.16
CA ARG A 272 -16.46 18.47 -14.91
C ARG A 272 -15.60 18.37 -13.63
N SER A 273 -15.91 17.45 -12.74
CA SER A 273 -15.22 17.26 -11.46
C SER A 273 -14.92 15.78 -11.26
N PRO A 274 -13.97 15.20 -12.03
CA PRO A 274 -13.64 13.78 -11.96
C PRO A 274 -13.05 13.39 -10.61
N LEU A 275 -13.29 12.14 -10.17
CA LEU A 275 -12.63 11.54 -9.01
C LEU A 275 -11.16 11.25 -9.31
N VAL A 276 -10.89 10.84 -10.54
CA VAL A 276 -9.58 10.47 -11.06
C VAL A 276 -9.29 11.25 -12.32
N ASP A 277 -8.24 12.05 -12.34
CA ASP A 277 -7.85 12.76 -13.57
C ASP A 277 -7.21 11.80 -14.58
N LEU A 278 -8.04 11.31 -15.51
CA LEU A 278 -7.60 10.39 -16.58
C LEU A 278 -6.60 11.02 -17.56
N HIS A 279 -6.46 12.36 -17.59
CA HIS A 279 -5.49 13.03 -18.47
C HIS A 279 -4.05 12.70 -18.08
N LEU A 280 -3.79 12.38 -16.80
CA LEU A 280 -2.46 11.96 -16.35
C LEU A 280 -2.01 10.68 -17.06
N PHE A 281 -2.94 9.76 -17.37
CA PHE A 281 -2.63 8.51 -18.07
C PHE A 281 -2.32 8.68 -19.58
N ARG A 282 -2.49 9.88 -20.15
CA ARG A 282 -2.01 10.14 -21.51
C ARG A 282 -0.49 10.16 -21.58
N SER A 283 0.18 10.44 -20.47
CA SER A 283 1.64 10.31 -20.39
C SER A 283 2.02 8.85 -20.25
N ALA A 284 2.72 8.29 -21.23
CA ALA A 284 3.25 6.93 -21.18
C ALA A 284 4.19 6.73 -19.95
N ALA A 285 4.92 7.79 -19.56
CA ALA A 285 5.79 7.79 -18.40
C ALA A 285 5.00 7.65 -17.09
N PHE A 286 3.87 8.34 -16.97
CA PHE A 286 2.99 8.24 -15.81
C PHE A 286 2.30 6.87 -15.74
N SER A 287 1.72 6.43 -16.86
CA SER A 287 1.02 5.13 -16.96
C SER A 287 1.96 3.96 -16.68
N GLY A 288 3.14 3.95 -17.31
CA GLY A 288 4.16 2.94 -17.07
C GLY A 288 4.67 2.96 -15.63
N GLY A 289 4.82 4.15 -15.03
CA GLY A 289 5.20 4.30 -13.63
C GLY A 289 4.13 3.79 -12.65
N CYS A 290 2.86 4.04 -12.92
CA CYS A 290 1.73 3.51 -12.15
C CYS A 290 1.65 1.99 -12.25
N LEU A 291 1.77 1.40 -13.45
CA LEU A 291 1.80 -0.04 -13.64
C LEU A 291 2.99 -0.68 -12.92
N ALA A 292 4.16 -0.06 -13.02
CA ALA A 292 5.37 -0.53 -12.34
C ALA A 292 5.23 -0.47 -10.80
N ALA A 293 4.60 0.57 -10.27
CA ALA A 293 4.27 0.67 -8.83
C ALA A 293 3.28 -0.41 -8.41
N PHE A 294 2.20 -0.60 -9.16
CA PHE A 294 1.22 -1.67 -8.93
C PHE A 294 1.90 -3.05 -8.84
N LEU A 295 2.70 -3.41 -9.84
CA LEU A 295 3.36 -4.72 -9.87
C LEU A 295 4.44 -4.88 -8.80
N SER A 296 5.21 -3.84 -8.47
CA SER A 296 6.23 -3.94 -7.43
C SER A 296 5.63 -4.14 -6.03
N TYR A 297 4.47 -3.55 -5.74
CA TYR A 297 3.73 -3.81 -4.51
C TYR A 297 3.03 -5.17 -4.53
N ALA A 298 2.54 -5.63 -5.69
CA ALA A 298 2.03 -6.99 -5.84
C ALA A 298 3.12 -8.02 -5.57
N MET A 299 4.34 -7.79 -6.05
CA MET A 299 5.51 -8.64 -5.75
C MET A 299 5.84 -8.65 -4.26
N LEU A 300 5.89 -7.48 -3.62
CA LEU A 300 6.24 -7.36 -2.19
C LEU A 300 5.26 -8.14 -1.31
N TYR A 301 3.97 -7.94 -1.50
CA TYR A 301 2.95 -8.56 -0.65
C TYR A 301 2.64 -10.01 -1.05
N GLY A 302 2.74 -10.36 -2.33
CA GLY A 302 2.73 -11.75 -2.79
C GLY A 302 3.90 -12.56 -2.21
N MET A 303 5.10 -11.96 -2.12
CA MET A 303 6.26 -12.56 -1.46
C MET A 303 6.01 -12.74 0.05
N PHE A 304 5.48 -11.74 0.76
CA PHE A 304 5.12 -11.89 2.17
C PHE A 304 4.13 -13.02 2.39
N PHE A 305 3.09 -13.08 1.55
CA PHE A 305 2.10 -14.15 1.61
C PHE A 305 2.75 -15.52 1.44
N ALA A 306 3.41 -15.76 0.33
CA ALA A 306 3.98 -17.06 -0.01
C ALA A 306 5.04 -17.52 1.01
N MET A 307 5.92 -16.60 1.42
CA MET A 307 6.97 -16.93 2.39
C MET A 307 6.43 -17.12 3.82
N SER A 308 5.29 -16.54 4.19
CA SER A 308 4.64 -16.84 5.47
C SER A 308 4.27 -18.31 5.57
N PHE A 309 3.69 -18.88 4.51
CA PHE A 309 3.36 -20.32 4.46
C PHE A 309 4.61 -21.18 4.35
N ALA A 310 5.58 -20.80 3.51
CA ALA A 310 6.83 -21.53 3.38
C ALA A 310 7.58 -21.65 4.72
N LEU A 311 7.74 -20.54 5.45
CA LEU A 311 8.49 -20.53 6.71
C LEU A 311 7.73 -21.24 7.83
N VAL A 312 6.44 -20.96 8.01
CA VAL A 312 5.66 -21.53 9.12
C VAL A 312 5.30 -22.99 8.89
N ARG A 313 4.94 -23.38 7.67
CA ARG A 313 4.49 -24.75 7.32
C ARG A 313 5.56 -25.60 6.66
N GLY A 314 6.36 -25.02 5.76
CA GLY A 314 7.39 -25.73 5.01
C GLY A 314 8.69 -25.91 5.79
N TYR A 315 9.07 -24.92 6.60
CA TYR A 315 10.27 -24.98 7.45
C TYR A 315 9.97 -25.24 8.92
N HIS A 316 8.70 -25.32 9.31
CA HIS A 316 8.25 -25.48 10.71
C HIS A 316 8.83 -24.41 11.65
N ASP A 317 9.08 -23.22 11.12
CA ASP A 317 9.57 -22.11 11.93
C ASP A 317 8.54 -21.70 12.98
N PRO A 318 8.96 -21.48 14.23
CA PRO A 318 8.10 -20.78 15.18
C PRO A 318 7.80 -19.37 14.66
N ALA A 319 6.62 -18.84 14.99
CA ALA A 319 6.14 -17.54 14.46
C ALA A 319 7.16 -16.41 14.64
N VAL A 320 7.90 -16.40 15.77
CA VAL A 320 8.96 -15.41 16.04
C VAL A 320 10.08 -15.50 14.99
N ALA A 321 10.56 -16.71 14.69
CA ALA A 321 11.63 -16.88 13.71
C ALA A 321 11.17 -16.53 12.30
N ALA A 322 9.97 -16.97 11.90
CA ALA A 322 9.37 -16.63 10.62
C ALA A 322 9.20 -15.10 10.47
N GLY A 323 8.71 -14.41 11.50
CA GLY A 323 8.57 -12.95 11.50
C GLY A 323 9.89 -12.21 11.36
N LEU A 324 10.93 -12.63 12.10
CA LEU A 324 12.27 -12.04 11.99
C LEU A 324 12.88 -12.25 10.59
N ARG A 325 12.69 -13.43 9.99
CA ARG A 325 13.18 -13.72 8.63
C ARG A 325 12.45 -12.88 7.57
N LEU A 326 11.13 -12.74 7.68
CA LEU A 326 10.37 -11.89 6.77
C LEU A 326 10.74 -10.42 6.88
N THR A 327 11.17 -9.94 8.04
CA THR A 327 11.63 -8.57 8.26
C THR A 327 12.86 -8.22 7.41
N ILE A 328 13.63 -9.20 6.95
CA ILE A 328 14.81 -8.97 6.08
C ILE A 328 14.42 -8.24 4.81
N ILE A 329 13.27 -8.55 4.19
CA ILE A 329 12.82 -7.92 2.95
C ILE A 329 12.67 -6.40 3.10
N PRO A 330 11.79 -5.89 4.00
CA PRO A 330 11.59 -4.45 4.11
C PRO A 330 12.79 -3.75 4.77
N LEU A 331 13.59 -4.44 5.57
CA LEU A 331 14.82 -3.89 6.14
C LEU A 331 15.84 -3.57 5.05
N THR A 332 16.12 -4.53 4.16
CA THR A 332 17.06 -4.32 3.04
C THR A 332 16.53 -3.32 2.02
N LEU A 333 15.21 -3.35 1.75
CA LEU A 333 14.54 -2.33 0.95
C LEU A 333 14.76 -0.94 1.57
N GLY A 334 14.53 -0.77 2.86
CA GLY A 334 14.66 0.51 3.56
C GLY A 334 16.10 1.02 3.60
N ILE A 335 17.09 0.12 3.71
CA ILE A 335 18.51 0.47 3.68
C ILE A 335 18.94 0.93 2.27
N VAL A 336 18.47 0.23 1.23
CA VAL A 336 18.91 0.49 -0.16
C VAL A 336 18.19 1.69 -0.79
N ALA A 337 16.92 1.94 -0.42
CA ALA A 337 16.10 2.98 -1.02
C ALA A 337 16.71 4.40 -1.01
N PRO A 338 17.36 4.90 0.07
CA PRO A 338 18.02 6.22 0.05
C PRO A 338 19.17 6.30 -0.97
N PHE A 339 19.96 5.23 -1.09
CA PHE A 339 21.09 5.20 -2.04
C PHE A 339 20.60 5.12 -3.48
N SER A 340 19.46 4.48 -3.71
CA SER A 340 18.88 4.37 -5.05
C SER A 340 18.51 5.73 -5.65
N GLY A 341 18.11 6.71 -4.82
CA GLY A 341 17.82 8.07 -5.25
C GLY A 341 19.04 8.78 -5.83
N ALA A 342 20.19 8.70 -5.17
CA ALA A 342 21.44 9.27 -5.66
C ALA A 342 21.93 8.60 -6.96
N LEU A 343 21.85 7.27 -7.04
CA LEU A 343 22.20 6.53 -8.26
C LEU A 343 21.23 6.85 -9.43
N TYR A 344 19.96 7.07 -9.13
CA TYR A 344 18.95 7.40 -10.13
C TYR A 344 19.26 8.71 -10.86
N GLU A 345 19.78 9.73 -10.17
CA GLU A 345 20.18 11.00 -10.81
C GLU A 345 21.27 10.78 -11.88
N LEU A 346 22.13 9.79 -11.69
CA LEU A 346 23.22 9.48 -12.63
C LEU A 346 22.74 8.66 -13.83
N ARG A 347 21.98 7.57 -13.58
CA ARG A 347 21.53 6.62 -14.62
C ARG A 347 20.13 6.05 -14.31
N PRO A 348 19.05 6.81 -14.52
CA PRO A 348 17.69 6.46 -14.07
C PRO A 348 17.20 5.10 -14.55
N ARG A 349 17.36 4.81 -15.84
CA ARG A 349 16.88 3.55 -16.43
C ARG A 349 17.67 2.34 -15.93
N LEU A 350 18.99 2.49 -15.82
CA LEU A 350 19.88 1.40 -15.41
C LEU A 350 19.57 0.96 -13.98
N VAL A 351 19.38 1.92 -13.06
CA VAL A 351 19.10 1.63 -11.64
C VAL A 351 17.81 0.83 -11.49
N MET A 352 16.75 1.24 -12.19
CA MET A 352 15.46 0.54 -12.12
C MET A 352 15.52 -0.86 -12.75
N LEU A 353 16.19 -1.01 -13.91
CA LEU A 353 16.35 -2.32 -14.54
C LEU A 353 17.24 -3.25 -13.70
N CYS A 354 18.33 -2.74 -13.12
CA CYS A 354 19.15 -3.52 -12.18
C CYS A 354 18.33 -3.95 -10.96
N GLY A 355 17.46 -3.08 -10.42
CA GLY A 355 16.57 -3.43 -9.32
C GLY A 355 15.67 -4.61 -9.66
N MET A 356 15.02 -4.58 -10.83
CA MET A 356 14.18 -5.71 -11.27
C MET A 356 14.99 -6.96 -11.63
N ALA A 357 16.15 -6.83 -12.24
CA ALA A 357 17.04 -7.95 -12.50
C ALA A 357 17.49 -8.65 -11.21
N VAL A 358 17.83 -7.87 -10.17
CA VAL A 358 18.15 -8.39 -8.84
C VAL A 358 16.93 -9.09 -8.22
N CYS A 359 15.73 -8.52 -8.35
CA CYS A 359 14.50 -9.19 -7.89
C CYS A 359 14.29 -10.54 -8.60
N ILE A 360 14.42 -10.59 -9.93
CA ILE A 360 14.27 -11.81 -10.71
C ILE A 360 15.32 -12.86 -10.26
N ALA A 361 16.59 -12.48 -10.18
CA ALA A 361 17.65 -13.38 -9.73
C ALA A 361 17.40 -13.90 -8.30
N ALA A 362 16.96 -13.04 -7.40
CA ALA A 362 16.64 -13.39 -6.03
C ALA A 362 15.45 -14.37 -5.93
N VAL A 363 14.40 -14.14 -6.71
CA VAL A 363 13.24 -15.04 -6.74
C VAL A 363 13.61 -16.40 -7.33
N LEU A 364 14.38 -16.44 -8.41
CA LEU A 364 14.90 -17.71 -8.98
C LEU A 364 15.83 -18.43 -8.01
N ALA A 365 16.68 -17.69 -7.27
CA ALA A 365 17.51 -18.26 -6.22
C ALA A 365 16.68 -18.85 -5.07
N LEU A 366 15.55 -18.19 -4.69
CA LEU A 366 14.61 -18.74 -3.73
C LEU A 366 14.04 -20.07 -4.19
N THR A 367 13.56 -20.19 -5.42
CA THR A 367 13.02 -21.46 -5.95
C THR A 367 14.06 -22.59 -5.92
N ALA A 368 15.33 -22.27 -6.20
CA ALA A 368 16.42 -23.24 -6.19
C ALA A 368 16.87 -23.63 -4.76
N THR A 369 16.72 -22.75 -3.78
CA THR A 369 17.21 -22.98 -2.41
C THR A 369 16.14 -23.48 -1.44
N MET A 370 14.85 -23.32 -1.74
CA MET A 370 13.75 -23.80 -0.89
C MET A 370 13.60 -25.32 -0.93
N THR A 371 14.40 -26.02 -0.14
CA THR A 371 14.39 -27.49 -0.04
C THR A 371 13.80 -28.02 1.26
N GLY A 372 13.30 -27.15 2.15
CA GLY A 372 12.62 -27.52 3.41
C GLY A 372 13.54 -27.86 4.58
N GLY A 373 14.86 -28.00 4.38
CA GLY A 373 15.79 -28.33 5.46
C GLY A 373 16.45 -27.10 6.10
N PRO A 374 16.91 -27.20 7.38
CA PRO A 374 17.60 -26.10 8.06
C PRO A 374 18.85 -25.60 7.34
N ARG A 375 19.49 -26.48 6.55
CA ARG A 375 20.70 -26.15 5.76
C ARG A 375 20.42 -25.18 4.62
N SER A 376 19.20 -25.10 4.12
CA SER A 376 18.82 -24.20 3.04
C SER A 376 18.45 -22.78 3.53
N LEU A 377 18.16 -22.60 4.82
CA LEU A 377 17.73 -21.32 5.40
C LEU A 377 18.69 -20.15 5.14
N PRO A 378 20.04 -20.29 5.25
CA PRO A 378 20.93 -19.18 4.92
C PRO A 378 20.79 -18.71 3.47
N GLY A 379 20.63 -19.64 2.52
CA GLY A 379 20.38 -19.31 1.11
C GLY A 379 19.05 -18.56 0.91
N VAL A 380 17.98 -19.01 1.59
CA VAL A 380 16.68 -18.34 1.60
C VAL A 380 16.81 -16.93 2.15
N MET A 381 17.52 -16.73 3.27
CA MET A 381 17.71 -15.40 3.88
C MET A 381 18.47 -14.44 2.95
N ILE A 382 19.54 -14.94 2.30
CA ILE A 382 20.31 -14.13 1.33
C ILE A 382 19.42 -13.75 0.15
N ALA A 383 18.63 -14.66 -0.37
CA ALA A 383 17.72 -14.39 -1.48
C ALA A 383 16.60 -13.39 -1.09
N LEU A 384 16.03 -13.49 0.13
CA LEU A 384 15.08 -12.50 0.66
C LEU A 384 15.72 -11.11 0.80
N ALA A 385 16.97 -11.05 1.27
CA ALA A 385 17.72 -9.80 1.36
C ALA A 385 17.97 -9.18 -0.02
N ALA A 386 18.39 -10.00 -1.00
CA ALA A 386 18.57 -9.57 -2.37
C ALA A 386 17.26 -9.07 -3.01
N PHE A 387 16.15 -9.77 -2.78
CA PHE A 387 14.82 -9.35 -3.24
C PHE A 387 14.43 -7.98 -2.67
N GLY A 388 14.59 -7.77 -1.35
CA GLY A 388 14.33 -6.49 -0.71
C GLY A 388 15.24 -5.37 -1.24
N ALA A 389 16.52 -5.66 -1.45
CA ALA A 389 17.48 -4.71 -2.06
C ALA A 389 17.08 -4.34 -3.49
N GLY A 390 16.68 -5.31 -4.31
CA GLY A 390 16.17 -5.07 -5.67
C GLY A 390 14.94 -4.17 -5.68
N LEU A 391 13.96 -4.42 -4.79
CA LEU A 391 12.81 -3.55 -4.61
C LEU A 391 13.21 -2.15 -4.12
N GLY A 392 14.20 -2.02 -3.25
CA GLY A 392 14.75 -0.74 -2.79
C GLY A 392 15.34 0.09 -3.92
N LEU A 393 16.07 -0.57 -4.84
CA LEU A 393 16.59 0.07 -6.06
C LEU A 393 15.49 0.53 -7.02
N PHE A 394 14.32 -0.09 -6.97
CA PHE A 394 13.23 0.14 -7.92
C PHE A 394 12.12 1.07 -7.38
N ILE A 395 11.55 0.78 -6.21
CA ILE A 395 10.31 1.43 -5.74
C ILE A 395 10.50 2.93 -5.52
N ALA A 396 11.57 3.35 -4.83
CA ALA A 396 11.78 4.74 -4.49
C ALA A 396 12.00 5.62 -5.74
N PRO A 397 12.92 5.27 -6.68
CA PRO A 397 13.04 5.98 -7.94
C PRO A 397 11.78 5.95 -8.79
N ASN A 398 11.08 4.79 -8.85
CA ASN A 398 9.85 4.67 -9.61
C ASN A 398 8.78 5.64 -9.13
N ASN A 399 8.54 5.70 -7.82
CA ASN A 399 7.52 6.58 -7.24
C ASN A 399 7.84 8.05 -7.48
N SER A 400 9.09 8.46 -7.24
CA SER A 400 9.55 9.83 -7.46
C SER A 400 9.41 10.26 -8.92
N ALA A 401 9.86 9.43 -9.86
CA ALA A 401 9.79 9.73 -11.28
C ALA A 401 8.36 9.72 -11.83
N THR A 402 7.47 8.88 -11.28
CA THR A 402 6.07 8.85 -11.67
C THR A 402 5.37 10.14 -11.26
N ILE A 403 5.57 10.62 -10.03
CA ILE A 403 5.01 11.91 -9.59
C ILE A 403 5.62 13.07 -10.39
N ALA A 404 6.92 13.04 -10.67
CA ALA A 404 7.61 14.06 -11.46
C ALA A 404 7.18 14.10 -12.94
N SER A 405 6.61 13.04 -13.47
CA SER A 405 6.08 12.99 -14.85
C SER A 405 4.72 13.67 -15.01
N ALA A 406 4.06 14.04 -13.91
CA ALA A 406 2.82 14.80 -13.90
C ALA A 406 3.12 16.31 -13.86
N PRO A 407 2.20 17.16 -14.38
CA PRO A 407 2.29 18.62 -14.23
C PRO A 407 2.41 19.03 -12.75
N THR A 408 3.18 20.06 -12.46
CA THR A 408 3.51 20.49 -11.09
C THR A 408 2.26 20.90 -10.29
N ASP A 409 1.28 21.50 -10.94
CA ASP A 409 -0.04 21.86 -10.37
C ASP A 409 -0.90 20.64 -10.02
N ARG A 410 -0.64 19.45 -10.63
CA ARG A 410 -1.36 18.20 -10.42
C ARG A 410 -0.56 17.14 -9.65
N SER A 411 0.58 17.49 -9.10
CA SER A 411 1.45 16.55 -8.36
C SER A 411 0.75 15.89 -7.16
N GLY A 412 -0.22 16.56 -6.54
CA GLY A 412 -1.04 15.98 -5.47
C GLY A 412 -1.97 14.88 -5.95
N GLU A 413 -2.65 15.10 -7.08
CA GLU A 413 -3.53 14.11 -7.72
C GLU A 413 -2.72 12.89 -8.20
N ALA A 414 -1.56 13.13 -8.83
CA ALA A 414 -0.63 12.09 -9.24
C ALA A 414 -0.16 11.23 -8.06
N GLY A 415 0.16 11.85 -6.92
CA GLY A 415 0.51 11.13 -5.69
C GLY A 415 -0.63 10.29 -5.12
N GLY A 416 -1.85 10.81 -5.14
CA GLY A 416 -3.06 10.07 -4.74
C GLY A 416 -3.32 8.85 -5.62
N LEU A 417 -3.20 9.02 -6.94
CA LEU A 417 -3.38 7.94 -7.90
C LEU A 417 -2.29 6.87 -7.81
N LEU A 418 -1.04 7.30 -7.62
CA LEU A 418 0.06 6.38 -7.36
C LEU A 418 -0.17 5.55 -6.08
N ASN A 419 -0.69 6.19 -5.01
CA ASN A 419 -1.02 5.48 -3.78
C ASN A 419 -2.16 4.49 -3.98
N LEU A 420 -3.17 4.82 -4.79
CA LEU A 420 -4.23 3.90 -5.19
C LEU A 420 -3.65 2.68 -5.92
N MET A 421 -2.77 2.89 -6.90
CA MET A 421 -2.11 1.80 -7.65
C MET A 421 -1.28 0.89 -6.75
N ARG A 422 -0.54 1.45 -5.80
CA ARG A 422 0.23 0.70 -4.80
C ARG A 422 -0.67 -0.16 -3.93
N SER A 423 -1.74 0.42 -3.41
CA SER A 423 -2.70 -0.30 -2.55
C SER A 423 -3.41 -1.41 -3.31
N PHE A 424 -3.84 -1.13 -4.54
CA PHE A 424 -4.46 -2.13 -5.38
C PHE A 424 -3.49 -3.27 -5.74
N GLY A 425 -2.22 -2.92 -6.05
CA GLY A 425 -1.14 -3.91 -6.24
C GLY A 425 -0.94 -4.81 -5.03
N THR A 426 -0.98 -4.27 -3.81
CA THR A 426 -0.93 -5.06 -2.57
C THR A 426 -2.03 -6.13 -2.53
N GLY A 427 -3.29 -5.74 -2.80
CA GLY A 427 -4.42 -6.67 -2.81
C GLY A 427 -4.31 -7.74 -3.88
N VAL A 428 -3.99 -7.34 -5.13
CA VAL A 428 -3.81 -8.28 -6.25
C VAL A 428 -2.64 -9.22 -6.00
N GLY A 429 -1.56 -8.76 -5.41
CA GLY A 429 -0.40 -9.59 -5.08
C GLY A 429 -0.74 -10.73 -4.11
N VAL A 430 -1.48 -10.43 -3.05
CA VAL A 430 -1.97 -11.44 -2.09
C VAL A 430 -2.99 -12.36 -2.76
N ALA A 431 -3.97 -11.80 -3.46
CA ALA A 431 -5.03 -12.55 -4.14
C ALA A 431 -4.46 -13.55 -5.16
N ALA A 432 -3.58 -13.07 -6.04
CA ALA A 432 -2.96 -13.93 -7.05
C ALA A 432 -2.04 -15.00 -6.43
N ALA A 433 -1.28 -14.64 -5.38
CA ALA A 433 -0.44 -15.60 -4.67
C ALA A 433 -1.28 -16.68 -3.97
N SER A 434 -2.40 -16.30 -3.34
CA SER A 434 -3.35 -17.24 -2.75
C SER A 434 -3.94 -18.18 -3.80
N SER A 435 -4.47 -17.64 -4.90
CA SER A 435 -5.08 -18.44 -5.99
C SER A 435 -4.08 -19.43 -6.60
N VAL A 436 -2.84 -19.00 -6.88
CA VAL A 436 -1.81 -19.89 -7.44
C VAL A 436 -1.42 -20.97 -6.44
N LEU A 437 -1.24 -20.60 -5.17
CA LEU A 437 -0.89 -21.55 -4.11
C LEU A 437 -1.98 -22.62 -3.94
N THR A 438 -3.25 -22.20 -3.83
CA THR A 438 -4.41 -23.12 -3.71
C THR A 438 -4.49 -24.03 -4.93
N TRP A 439 -4.43 -23.48 -6.14
CA TRP A 439 -4.46 -24.27 -7.37
C TRP A 439 -3.39 -25.36 -7.42
N ARG A 440 -2.16 -25.02 -7.04
CA ARG A 440 -1.06 -25.99 -7.10
C ARG A 440 -1.17 -27.05 -6.02
N LEU A 441 -1.65 -26.70 -4.83
CA LEU A 441 -1.89 -27.67 -3.76
C LEU A 441 -2.98 -28.66 -4.16
N GLU A 442 -4.08 -28.20 -4.75
CA GLU A 442 -5.13 -29.09 -5.22
C GLU A 442 -4.66 -30.03 -6.33
N THR A 443 -3.92 -29.51 -7.33
CA THR A 443 -3.39 -30.35 -8.41
C THR A 443 -2.38 -31.38 -7.91
N ALA A 444 -1.65 -31.08 -6.84
CA ALA A 444 -0.64 -31.99 -6.28
C ALA A 444 -1.21 -33.02 -5.31
N THR A 445 -2.27 -32.69 -4.56
CA THR A 445 -2.77 -33.52 -3.47
C THR A 445 -4.14 -34.13 -3.74
N GLY A 446 -4.90 -33.61 -4.70
CA GLY A 446 -6.29 -34.00 -4.97
C GLY A 446 -7.27 -33.62 -3.85
N VAL A 447 -6.81 -32.90 -2.82
CA VAL A 447 -7.61 -32.44 -1.67
C VAL A 447 -7.81 -30.94 -1.77
N HIS A 448 -9.07 -30.50 -1.66
CA HIS A 448 -9.40 -29.09 -1.70
C HIS A 448 -8.82 -28.33 -0.48
N GLU A 449 -7.99 -27.30 -0.75
CA GLU A 449 -8.06 -26.01 -0.08
C GLU A 449 -7.31 -25.79 1.23
N ARG A 450 -6.55 -26.79 1.81
CA ARG A 450 -5.86 -26.58 3.09
C ARG A 450 -4.35 -26.79 2.96
N THR A 451 -3.56 -25.90 3.58
CA THR A 451 -2.12 -26.15 3.74
C THR A 451 -1.84 -27.11 4.88
N ILE A 452 -2.85 -27.34 5.74
CA ILE A 452 -2.76 -28.23 6.91
C ILE A 452 -2.78 -29.70 6.44
N GLY A 453 -1.72 -30.43 6.78
CA GLY A 453 -1.58 -31.84 6.40
C GLY A 453 -0.96 -32.08 5.03
N VAL A 454 -0.64 -31.04 4.27
CA VAL A 454 0.12 -31.17 3.03
C VAL A 454 1.58 -31.49 3.33
N ALA A 455 2.17 -32.42 2.55
CA ALA A 455 3.59 -32.74 2.68
C ALA A 455 4.46 -31.52 2.33
N GLU A 456 5.52 -31.28 3.15
CA GLU A 456 6.43 -30.14 3.00
C GLU A 456 6.96 -29.95 1.57
N PRO A 457 7.40 -30.99 0.83
CA PRO A 457 7.90 -30.81 -0.52
C PRO A 457 6.84 -30.32 -1.50
N ALA A 458 5.58 -30.76 -1.34
CA ALA A 458 4.47 -30.31 -2.18
C ALA A 458 4.12 -28.83 -1.91
N LEU A 459 4.11 -28.42 -0.64
CA LEU A 459 3.89 -27.04 -0.26
C LEU A 459 4.99 -26.12 -0.81
N LEU A 460 6.27 -26.49 -0.64
CA LEU A 460 7.40 -25.70 -1.11
C LEU A 460 7.44 -25.63 -2.65
N ALA A 461 7.06 -26.70 -3.34
CA ALA A 461 6.91 -26.68 -4.79
C ALA A 461 5.80 -25.72 -5.22
N ALA A 462 4.64 -25.75 -4.55
CA ALA A 462 3.54 -24.82 -4.83
C ALA A 462 3.92 -23.35 -4.57
N VAL A 463 4.68 -23.08 -3.49
CA VAL A 463 5.28 -21.76 -3.24
C VAL A 463 6.26 -21.38 -4.35
N GLY A 464 7.04 -22.34 -4.90
CA GLY A 464 7.91 -22.11 -6.05
C GLY A 464 7.16 -21.62 -7.28
N ASP A 465 5.96 -22.13 -7.55
CA ASP A 465 5.12 -21.65 -8.66
C ASP A 465 4.59 -20.22 -8.43
N VAL A 466 4.25 -19.87 -7.17
CA VAL A 466 3.96 -18.46 -6.83
C VAL A 466 5.20 -17.58 -7.12
N MET A 467 6.40 -18.06 -6.81
CA MET A 467 7.63 -17.32 -7.13
C MET A 467 7.80 -17.09 -8.63
N LEU A 468 7.49 -18.06 -9.49
CA LEU A 468 7.51 -17.89 -10.95
C LEU A 468 6.51 -16.83 -11.43
N MET A 469 5.32 -16.77 -10.82
CA MET A 469 4.39 -15.68 -11.08
C MET A 469 5.00 -14.31 -10.70
N LEU A 470 5.68 -14.21 -9.55
CA LEU A 470 6.35 -12.96 -9.15
C LEU A 470 7.47 -12.56 -10.12
N VAL A 471 8.17 -13.51 -10.74
CA VAL A 471 9.14 -13.24 -11.83
C VAL A 471 8.45 -12.58 -13.01
N THR A 472 7.25 -13.04 -13.41
CA THR A 472 6.51 -12.41 -14.52
C THR A 472 6.12 -10.97 -14.17
N PHE A 473 5.73 -10.70 -12.92
CA PHE A 473 5.45 -9.33 -12.45
C PHE A 473 6.71 -8.45 -12.51
N ALA A 474 7.88 -8.98 -12.12
CA ALA A 474 9.15 -8.26 -12.20
C ALA A 474 9.53 -7.90 -13.64
N ILE A 475 9.36 -8.84 -14.58
CA ILE A 475 9.64 -8.61 -16.01
C ILE A 475 8.73 -7.50 -16.55
N ILE A 476 7.43 -7.58 -16.28
CA ILE A 476 6.47 -6.57 -16.75
C ILE A 476 6.74 -5.20 -16.10
N ALA A 477 7.05 -5.16 -14.79
CA ALA A 477 7.41 -3.92 -14.10
C ALA A 477 8.68 -3.28 -14.67
N GLY A 478 9.70 -4.10 -14.95
CA GLY A 478 10.92 -3.66 -15.62
C GLY A 478 10.64 -3.09 -17.02
N ALA A 479 9.85 -3.81 -17.83
CA ALA A 479 9.46 -3.36 -19.16
C ALA A 479 8.62 -2.05 -19.10
N ALA A 480 7.66 -1.95 -18.17
CA ALA A 480 6.86 -0.74 -17.98
C ALA A 480 7.73 0.48 -17.60
N SER A 481 8.82 0.27 -16.87
CA SER A 481 9.76 1.33 -16.52
C SER A 481 10.50 1.91 -17.73
N LEU A 482 10.61 1.18 -18.84
CA LEU A 482 11.23 1.63 -20.10
C LEU A 482 10.36 2.61 -20.89
N LEU A 483 9.04 2.63 -20.66
CA LEU A 483 8.09 3.54 -21.32
C LEU A 483 8.34 5.03 -20.96
N ARG A 484 9.24 5.29 -20.03
CA ARG A 484 9.60 6.65 -19.61
C ARG A 484 10.40 7.37 -20.67
N ALA A 485 9.97 8.56 -21.07
CA ALA A 485 10.76 9.49 -21.84
C ALA A 485 12.12 9.73 -21.12
N ARG A 486 13.17 9.93 -21.88
CA ARG A 486 14.44 10.41 -21.31
C ARG A 486 14.13 11.68 -20.52
N PRO A 487 14.61 11.83 -19.27
CA PRO A 487 14.53 13.14 -18.61
C PRO A 487 15.20 14.12 -19.55
N GLU A 488 14.45 15.12 -20.01
CA GLU A 488 15.06 16.27 -20.66
C GLU A 488 16.06 16.80 -19.62
N ARG A 489 17.35 16.79 -19.95
CA ARG A 489 18.36 17.46 -19.13
C ARG A 489 17.82 18.88 -18.94
N PRO A 490 17.69 19.38 -17.71
CA PRO A 490 17.38 20.79 -17.53
C PRO A 490 18.43 21.53 -18.35
N THR A 491 17.97 22.19 -19.40
CA THR A 491 18.81 23.02 -20.24
C THR A 491 19.31 24.11 -19.30
N GLY A 492 20.54 23.96 -18.80
CA GLY A 492 21.23 24.90 -17.91
C GLY A 492 21.39 26.30 -18.49
N SER A 493 20.87 26.50 -19.72
CA SER A 493 20.85 27.79 -20.41
C SER A 493 19.77 28.77 -19.84
N PHE A 494 18.67 28.29 -19.26
CA PHE A 494 17.64 29.21 -18.75
C PHE A 494 18.04 29.87 -17.41
N VAL A 495 18.64 29.10 -16.49
CA VAL A 495 19.05 29.63 -15.17
C VAL A 495 20.25 30.59 -15.34
N VAL A 496 21.18 30.25 -16.23
CA VAL A 496 22.36 31.11 -16.53
C VAL A 496 21.95 32.38 -17.29
N ALA A 497 20.96 32.28 -18.21
CA ALA A 497 20.44 33.46 -18.93
C ALA A 497 19.61 34.38 -18.02
N GLU A 498 18.82 33.87 -17.09
CA GLU A 498 18.05 34.67 -16.13
C GLU A 498 18.98 35.34 -15.09
N GLN A 499 19.99 34.62 -14.59
CA GLN A 499 21.02 35.22 -13.73
C GLN A 499 21.89 36.23 -14.45
N ALA A 500 22.19 36.05 -15.75
CA ALA A 500 22.90 37.02 -16.56
C ALA A 500 22.03 38.26 -16.84
N ARG A 501 20.71 38.12 -17.06
CA ARG A 501 19.79 39.26 -17.20
C ARG A 501 19.62 40.02 -15.89
N GLN A 502 19.55 39.36 -14.74
CA GLN A 502 19.48 40.00 -13.42
C GLN A 502 20.80 40.73 -13.06
N ARG A 503 21.95 40.23 -13.50
CA ARG A 503 23.23 40.96 -13.33
C ARG A 503 23.47 42.10 -14.30
N ALA A 504 22.76 42.12 -15.43
CA ALA A 504 22.84 43.21 -16.40
C ALA A 504 21.81 44.35 -16.15
N ALA A 505 20.86 44.13 -15.24
CA ALA A 505 19.81 45.06 -14.87
C ALA A 505 20.03 45.74 -13.50
N GLY A 506 21.08 45.46 -12.77
CA GLY A 506 21.57 46.09 -11.54
C GLY A 506 22.95 46.65 -11.72
#